data_bc6288cf3b5b44ba42431c873a88a64a
#
_entry.id   bc6288cf3b5b44ba42431c873a88a64a
#
_cell.length_a   1.000
_cell.length_b   1.000
_cell.length_c   1.000
_cell.angle_alpha   90.00
_cell.angle_beta   90.00
_cell.angle_gamma   90.00
#
_symmetry.space_group_name_H-M   'P 1'
#
loop_
_entity.id
_entity.type
_entity.pdbx_description
1 polymer ?
#
loop_
_entity_poly.entity_id
_entity_poly.type
_entity_poly.pdbx_seq_one_letter_code
_entity_poly.pdbx_strand_id
1 'polypeptide(L)'
;AVTALTAQNTTGVRGILACSPEFLGQQVDAVFEDIRPDAVKIGMVPSKALVQMTADRLRFHRAERIVLDPVMVATSGSRLMETETAAVLEKELMPLALVVTPNIPEAEILAGMKIREKSEMEAAAVKIWEKFGCAVLVKGGHSVSDADDFLFDGRKGEWFCGKRIDNPNTHGTGCTLSSAIASNLAKGYSLSESVRRSKDYLSLALAEMLNLGAGSGPMDHGFALTGTFAE
;
A
#
# COMPACT_ATOMS: atom_id res chain seq x y z
N ALA A 1 -6.28 8.51 -10.42
CA ALA A 1 -5.60 9.81 -10.35
C ALA A 1 -4.09 9.60 -10.25
N VAL A 2 -3.32 10.33 -11.04
CA VAL A 2 -1.86 10.21 -11.14
C VAL A 2 -1.22 11.32 -10.31
N THR A 3 -0.43 10.95 -9.32
CA THR A 3 0.33 11.88 -8.46
C THR A 3 1.67 12.26 -9.08
N ALA A 4 2.31 11.30 -9.78
CA ALA A 4 3.55 11.50 -10.50
C ALA A 4 3.70 10.48 -11.64
N LEU A 5 4.41 10.87 -12.68
CA LEU A 5 4.88 9.98 -13.74
C LEU A 5 6.31 9.55 -13.41
N THR A 6 6.64 8.28 -13.67
CA THR A 6 7.99 7.76 -13.48
C THR A 6 8.55 7.25 -14.81
N ALA A 7 9.76 7.68 -15.15
CA ALA A 7 10.58 7.02 -16.17
C ALA A 7 11.33 5.89 -15.48
N GLN A 8 10.74 4.70 -15.47
CA GLN A 8 11.19 3.56 -14.66
C GLN A 8 11.19 2.26 -15.47
N ASN A 9 12.14 1.40 -15.15
CA ASN A 9 12.19 0.01 -15.62
C ASN A 9 12.59 -0.92 -14.47
N THR A 10 12.83 -2.20 -14.76
CA THR A 10 13.18 -3.19 -13.73
C THR A 10 14.52 -2.94 -13.05
N THR A 11 15.40 -2.13 -13.65
CA THR A 11 16.72 -1.81 -13.10
C THR A 11 16.76 -0.51 -12.30
N GLY A 12 15.70 0.30 -12.33
CA GLY A 12 15.61 1.52 -11.49
C GLY A 12 14.77 2.64 -12.08
N VAL A 13 14.70 3.74 -11.32
CA VAL A 13 13.99 4.98 -11.67
C VAL A 13 14.99 5.97 -12.27
N ARG A 14 14.72 6.45 -13.48
CA ARG A 14 15.55 7.44 -14.20
C ARG A 14 15.05 8.87 -14.02
N GLY A 15 13.77 9.06 -13.73
CA GLY A 15 13.16 10.37 -13.55
C GLY A 15 11.76 10.28 -12.95
N ILE A 16 11.38 11.35 -12.27
CA ILE A 16 10.07 11.52 -11.65
C ILE A 16 9.55 12.90 -12.05
N LEU A 17 8.34 12.96 -12.59
CA LEU A 17 7.61 14.19 -12.89
C LEU A 17 6.35 14.23 -12.03
N ALA A 18 6.36 15.05 -10.99
CA ALA A 18 5.18 15.25 -10.14
C ALA A 18 4.06 15.98 -10.90
N CYS A 19 2.83 15.58 -10.66
CA CYS A 19 1.66 16.30 -11.10
C CYS A 19 1.51 17.60 -10.29
N SER A 20 0.85 18.64 -10.84
CA SER A 20 0.48 19.79 -10.02
C SER A 20 -0.66 19.42 -9.04
N PRO A 21 -0.71 20.01 -7.84
CA PRO A 21 -1.80 19.78 -6.89
C PRO A 21 -3.18 20.08 -7.49
N GLU A 22 -3.29 21.16 -8.25
CA GLU A 22 -4.53 21.57 -8.90
C GLU A 22 -5.03 20.54 -9.91
N PHE A 23 -4.11 19.99 -10.72
CA PHE A 23 -4.48 18.97 -11.69
C PHE A 23 -4.79 17.63 -11.03
N LEU A 24 -4.11 17.30 -9.94
CA LEU A 24 -4.49 16.13 -9.14
C LEU A 24 -5.91 16.28 -8.57
N GLY A 25 -6.24 17.47 -8.05
CA GLY A 25 -7.59 17.78 -7.59
C GLY A 25 -8.63 17.56 -8.70
N GLN A 26 -8.40 18.11 -9.90
CA GLN A 26 -9.28 17.92 -11.05
C GLN A 26 -9.46 16.45 -11.44
N GLN A 27 -8.40 15.64 -11.40
CA GLN A 27 -8.50 14.21 -11.67
C GLN A 27 -9.39 13.49 -10.65
N VAL A 28 -9.24 13.82 -9.36
CA VAL A 28 -10.04 13.21 -8.29
C VAL A 28 -11.50 13.63 -8.46
N ASP A 29 -11.77 14.93 -8.65
CA ASP A 29 -13.11 15.46 -8.83
C ASP A 29 -13.80 14.81 -10.02
N ALA A 30 -13.15 14.74 -11.18
CA ALA A 30 -13.70 14.13 -12.39
C ALA A 30 -14.15 12.68 -12.19
N VAL A 31 -13.40 11.89 -11.40
CA VAL A 31 -13.77 10.50 -11.11
C VAL A 31 -14.93 10.43 -10.11
N PHE A 32 -14.87 11.20 -9.02
CA PHE A 32 -15.88 11.15 -7.98
C PHE A 32 -17.24 11.73 -8.41
N GLU A 33 -17.24 12.69 -9.34
CA GLU A 33 -18.46 13.34 -9.85
C GLU A 33 -19.22 12.47 -10.85
N ASP A 34 -18.55 11.58 -11.57
CA ASP A 34 -19.17 10.73 -12.60
C ASP A 34 -19.29 9.26 -12.12
N ILE A 35 -18.15 8.61 -11.92
CA ILE A 35 -18.09 7.19 -11.49
C ILE A 35 -17.46 7.13 -10.09
N ARG A 36 -18.29 7.36 -9.07
CA ARG A 36 -17.83 7.36 -7.68
C ARG A 36 -17.22 6.01 -7.30
N PRO A 37 -15.96 5.97 -6.83
CA PRO A 37 -15.32 4.73 -6.42
C PRO A 37 -15.88 4.23 -5.07
N ASP A 38 -16.02 2.90 -4.95
CA ASP A 38 -16.47 2.22 -3.72
C ASP A 38 -15.35 2.07 -2.69
N ALA A 39 -14.09 2.16 -3.11
CA ALA A 39 -12.91 2.19 -2.26
C ALA A 39 -11.78 2.98 -2.94
N VAL A 40 -10.84 3.47 -2.14
CA VAL A 40 -9.69 4.24 -2.62
C VAL A 40 -8.41 3.60 -2.12
N LYS A 41 -7.43 3.40 -3.00
CA LYS A 41 -6.05 3.07 -2.60
C LYS A 41 -5.17 4.29 -2.82
N ILE A 42 -4.39 4.64 -1.81
CA ILE A 42 -3.36 5.67 -1.88
C ILE A 42 -2.01 4.98 -1.79
N GLY A 43 -1.11 5.26 -2.74
CA GLY A 43 0.27 4.81 -2.72
C GLY A 43 1.23 5.99 -2.62
N MET A 44 2.20 6.07 -3.53
CA MET A 44 3.19 7.13 -3.55
C MET A 44 2.56 8.51 -3.79
N VAL A 45 2.79 9.44 -2.86
CA VAL A 45 2.43 10.86 -2.99
C VAL A 45 3.69 11.69 -2.70
N PRO A 46 4.33 12.27 -3.73
CA PRO A 46 5.73 12.70 -3.62
C PRO A 46 5.95 14.03 -2.89
N SER A 47 4.91 14.82 -2.61
CA SER A 47 5.09 16.14 -1.97
C SER A 47 3.99 16.49 -0.99
N LYS A 48 4.29 17.40 -0.06
CA LYS A 48 3.33 17.95 0.93
C LYS A 48 2.07 18.50 0.28
N ALA A 49 2.22 19.27 -0.80
CA ALA A 49 1.11 19.90 -1.49
C ALA A 49 0.17 18.85 -2.12
N LEU A 50 0.72 17.76 -2.67
CA LEU A 50 -0.07 16.66 -3.21
C LEU A 50 -0.75 15.85 -2.11
N VAL A 51 -0.09 15.63 -0.96
CA VAL A 51 -0.71 15.00 0.21
C VAL A 51 -1.90 15.82 0.69
N GLN A 52 -1.73 17.14 0.84
CA GLN A 52 -2.78 18.06 1.26
C GLN A 52 -3.96 18.04 0.27
N MET A 53 -3.68 18.20 -1.02
CA MET A 53 -4.71 18.17 -2.07
C MET A 53 -5.48 16.84 -2.06
N THR A 54 -4.77 15.71 -1.93
CA THR A 54 -5.40 14.38 -1.83
C THR A 54 -6.35 14.33 -0.64
N ALA A 55 -5.90 14.74 0.54
CA ALA A 55 -6.72 14.74 1.75
C ALA A 55 -7.95 15.65 1.61
N ASP A 56 -7.78 16.85 1.06
CA ASP A 56 -8.86 17.82 0.87
C ASP A 56 -9.94 17.28 -0.08
N ARG A 57 -9.54 16.67 -1.19
CA ARG A 57 -10.51 16.08 -2.13
C ARG A 57 -11.22 14.88 -1.56
N LEU A 58 -10.52 13.98 -0.85
CA LEU A 58 -11.14 12.83 -0.21
C LEU A 58 -12.14 13.23 0.88
N ARG A 59 -11.85 14.28 1.67
CA ARG A 59 -12.80 14.85 2.62
C ARG A 59 -14.01 15.49 1.93
N PHE A 60 -13.76 16.30 0.89
CA PHE A 60 -14.82 16.96 0.13
C PHE A 60 -15.81 15.96 -0.44
N HIS A 61 -15.30 14.90 -1.06
CA HIS A 61 -16.13 13.83 -1.62
C HIS A 61 -16.61 12.81 -0.61
N ARG A 62 -16.25 12.93 0.68
CA ARG A 62 -16.58 11.97 1.74
C ARG A 62 -16.20 10.54 1.31
N ALA A 63 -14.96 10.38 0.87
CA ALA A 63 -14.45 9.09 0.44
C ALA A 63 -14.40 8.11 1.62
N GLU A 64 -14.81 6.88 1.38
CA GLU A 64 -14.81 5.80 2.36
C GLU A 64 -13.89 4.67 1.91
N ARG A 65 -13.61 3.70 2.81
CA ARG A 65 -12.80 2.51 2.53
C ARG A 65 -11.45 2.85 1.90
N ILE A 66 -10.74 3.79 2.55
CA ILE A 66 -9.42 4.25 2.09
C ILE A 66 -8.35 3.28 2.62
N VAL A 67 -7.57 2.71 1.71
CA VAL A 67 -6.37 1.91 1.99
C VAL A 67 -5.15 2.76 1.71
N LEU A 68 -4.39 3.08 2.74
CA LEU A 68 -3.17 3.88 2.63
C LEU A 68 -1.93 2.99 2.74
N ASP A 69 -1.18 2.88 1.65
CA ASP A 69 0.17 2.30 1.65
C ASP A 69 1.18 3.45 1.85
N PRO A 70 1.76 3.59 3.06
CA PRO A 70 2.59 4.75 3.39
C PRO A 70 4.00 4.59 2.81
N VAL A 71 4.14 4.71 1.50
CA VAL A 71 5.39 4.50 0.77
C VAL A 71 6.43 5.55 1.17
N MET A 72 7.17 5.28 2.26
CA MET A 72 8.20 6.17 2.81
C MET A 72 9.61 5.74 2.42
N VAL A 73 9.80 4.44 2.23
CA VAL A 73 11.12 3.84 1.98
C VAL A 73 11.01 2.87 0.81
N ALA A 74 11.93 2.98 -0.15
CA ALA A 74 12.02 2.02 -1.26
C ALA A 74 12.42 0.63 -0.73
N THR A 75 12.10 -0.42 -1.50
CA THR A 75 12.57 -1.79 -1.21
C THR A 75 14.11 -1.87 -1.10
N SER A 76 14.82 -0.96 -1.78
CA SER A 76 16.29 -0.80 -1.68
C SER A 76 16.77 -0.16 -0.38
N GLY A 77 15.88 0.27 0.52
CA GLY A 77 16.20 1.01 1.74
C GLY A 77 16.40 2.52 1.54
N SER A 78 16.31 3.02 0.32
CA SER A 78 16.42 4.46 0.05
C SER A 78 15.17 5.18 0.52
N ARG A 79 15.34 6.32 1.19
CA ARG A 79 14.22 7.17 1.61
C ARG A 79 13.56 7.77 0.38
N LEU A 80 12.27 7.49 0.20
CA LEU A 80 11.45 7.99 -0.92
C LEU A 80 10.69 9.26 -0.58
N MET A 81 10.48 9.53 0.71
CA MET A 81 9.68 10.64 1.17
C MET A 81 10.48 11.52 2.13
N GLU A 82 10.43 12.83 1.92
CA GLU A 82 11.02 13.82 2.82
C GLU A 82 10.32 13.81 4.18
N THR A 83 11.04 14.16 5.26
CA THR A 83 10.51 14.16 6.63
C THR A 83 9.27 15.04 6.78
N GLU A 84 9.27 16.18 6.13
CA GLU A 84 8.14 17.13 6.17
C GLU A 84 6.91 16.58 5.45
N THR A 85 7.10 15.87 4.33
CA THR A 85 6.00 15.21 3.60
C THR A 85 5.41 14.07 4.43
N ALA A 86 6.26 13.28 5.09
CA ALA A 86 5.81 12.23 6.00
C ALA A 86 4.96 12.78 7.15
N ALA A 87 5.38 13.88 7.77
CA ALA A 87 4.61 14.53 8.83
C ALA A 87 3.22 15.02 8.36
N VAL A 88 3.13 15.55 7.13
CA VAL A 88 1.84 15.95 6.56
C VAL A 88 0.98 14.73 6.22
N LEU A 89 1.58 13.64 5.70
CA LEU A 89 0.87 12.38 5.45
C LEU A 89 0.29 11.81 6.75
N GLU A 90 1.09 11.76 7.81
CA GLU A 90 0.64 11.32 9.14
C GLU A 90 -0.54 12.15 9.66
N LYS A 91 -0.48 13.46 9.50
CA LYS A 91 -1.51 14.38 9.98
C LYS A 91 -2.78 14.36 9.15
N GLU A 92 -2.65 14.30 7.82
CA GLU A 92 -3.75 14.59 6.91
C GLU A 92 -4.40 13.33 6.29
N LEU A 93 -3.62 12.29 6.00
CA LEU A 93 -4.13 11.08 5.33
C LEU A 93 -4.35 9.89 6.27
N MET A 94 -3.49 9.70 7.28
CA MET A 94 -3.65 8.59 8.23
C MET A 94 -5.04 8.58 8.90
N PRO A 95 -5.57 9.72 9.41
CA PRO A 95 -6.88 9.75 10.05
C PRO A 95 -8.07 9.48 9.10
N LEU A 96 -7.84 9.56 7.78
CA LEU A 96 -8.87 9.26 6.78
C LEU A 96 -8.87 7.77 6.37
N ALA A 97 -7.78 7.07 6.66
CA ALA A 97 -7.62 5.68 6.24
C ALA A 97 -8.53 4.74 7.07
N LEU A 98 -9.15 3.78 6.39
CA LEU A 98 -9.73 2.61 7.04
C LEU A 98 -8.60 1.70 7.55
N VAL A 99 -7.57 1.52 6.72
CA VAL A 99 -6.40 0.71 7.03
C VAL A 99 -5.15 1.30 6.41
N VAL A 100 -4.06 1.26 7.18
CA VAL A 100 -2.70 1.55 6.70
C VAL A 100 -1.90 0.26 6.59
N THR A 101 -1.03 0.16 5.58
CA THR A 101 -0.31 -1.09 5.26
C THR A 101 1.21 -0.90 5.28
N PRO A 102 1.83 -0.49 6.41
CA PRO A 102 3.27 -0.29 6.49
C PRO A 102 4.03 -1.61 6.41
N ASN A 103 5.18 -1.60 5.74
CA ASN A 103 6.20 -2.63 5.92
C ASN A 103 6.94 -2.42 7.26
N ILE A 104 7.82 -3.35 7.65
CA ILE A 104 8.53 -3.27 8.94
C ILE A 104 9.31 -1.95 9.10
N PRO A 105 10.16 -1.50 8.15
CA PRO A 105 10.83 -0.20 8.25
C PRO A 105 9.87 0.99 8.40
N GLU A 106 8.76 0.99 7.70
CA GLU A 106 7.74 2.02 7.79
C GLU A 106 7.01 1.96 9.13
N ALA A 107 6.67 0.76 9.62
CA ALA A 107 6.06 0.56 10.92
C ALA A 107 6.99 1.02 12.07
N GLU A 108 8.30 0.76 11.97
CA GLU A 108 9.30 1.29 12.91
C GLU A 108 9.27 2.83 12.99
N ILE A 109 9.19 3.50 11.85
CA ILE A 109 9.12 4.97 11.77
C ILE A 109 7.82 5.46 12.41
N LEU A 110 6.68 4.88 12.02
CA LEU A 110 5.35 5.31 12.48
C LEU A 110 5.14 5.06 13.98
N ALA A 111 5.61 3.91 14.49
CA ALA A 111 5.50 3.53 15.89
C ALA A 111 6.60 4.13 16.79
N GLY A 112 7.68 4.65 16.20
CA GLY A 112 8.84 5.15 16.93
C GLY A 112 9.54 4.05 17.76
N MET A 113 9.61 2.83 17.24
CA MET A 113 10.25 1.69 17.90
C MET A 113 10.90 0.73 16.90
N LYS A 114 11.83 -0.10 17.37
CA LYS A 114 12.41 -1.16 16.54
C LYS A 114 11.53 -2.41 16.56
N ILE A 115 11.56 -3.17 15.45
CA ILE A 115 10.80 -4.40 15.26
C ILE A 115 11.79 -5.50 14.86
N ARG A 116 12.00 -6.48 15.77
CA ARG A 116 12.94 -7.60 15.60
C ARG A 116 12.25 -8.94 15.69
N GLU A 117 11.03 -8.98 16.25
CA GLU A 117 10.24 -10.20 16.47
C GLU A 117 8.74 -9.94 16.31
N LYS A 118 7.96 -11.00 16.26
CA LYS A 118 6.50 -10.92 16.04
C LYS A 118 5.77 -10.12 17.12
N SER A 119 6.16 -10.25 18.38
CA SER A 119 5.57 -9.49 19.49
C SER A 119 5.77 -7.98 19.34
N GLU A 120 6.90 -7.57 18.74
CA GLU A 120 7.17 -6.16 18.46
C GLU A 120 6.39 -5.66 17.24
N MET A 121 6.05 -6.54 16.26
CA MET A 121 5.08 -6.19 15.19
C MET A 121 3.69 -5.91 15.75
N GLU A 122 3.22 -6.74 16.68
CA GLU A 122 1.95 -6.53 17.38
C GLU A 122 1.95 -5.22 18.17
N ALA A 123 2.99 -4.97 18.94
CA ALA A 123 3.14 -3.73 19.72
C ALA A 123 3.21 -2.49 18.82
N ALA A 124 3.90 -2.57 17.69
CA ALA A 124 3.96 -1.47 16.71
C ALA A 124 2.59 -1.20 16.09
N ALA A 125 1.84 -2.24 15.71
CA ALA A 125 0.50 -2.08 15.16
C ALA A 125 -0.45 -1.37 16.15
N VAL A 126 -0.42 -1.76 17.44
CA VAL A 126 -1.21 -1.12 18.49
C VAL A 126 -0.82 0.35 18.65
N LYS A 127 0.48 0.67 18.74
CA LYS A 127 0.96 2.07 18.85
C LYS A 127 0.54 2.93 17.66
N ILE A 128 0.61 2.40 16.45
CA ILE A 128 0.19 3.12 15.25
C ILE A 128 -1.32 3.38 15.30
N TRP A 129 -2.10 2.38 15.70
CA TRP A 129 -3.53 2.54 15.88
C TRP A 129 -3.87 3.58 16.96
N GLU A 130 -3.22 3.55 18.12
CA GLU A 130 -3.41 4.53 19.18
C GLU A 130 -3.13 5.96 18.70
N LYS A 131 -2.13 6.12 17.83
CA LYS A 131 -1.72 7.42 17.31
C LYS A 131 -2.68 7.96 16.23
N PHE A 132 -3.22 7.10 15.36
CA PHE A 132 -3.94 7.53 14.15
C PHE A 132 -5.40 7.09 14.08
N GLY A 133 -5.83 6.12 14.88
CA GLY A 133 -7.23 5.66 14.94
C GLY A 133 -7.67 4.77 13.77
N CYS A 134 -6.78 4.38 12.86
CA CYS A 134 -7.07 3.52 11.71
C CYS A 134 -6.54 2.09 11.95
N ALA A 135 -7.15 1.09 11.31
CA ALA A 135 -6.61 -0.27 11.33
C ALA A 135 -5.20 -0.31 10.72
N VAL A 136 -4.38 -1.26 11.19
CA VAL A 136 -2.96 -1.34 10.80
C VAL A 136 -2.62 -2.75 10.35
N LEU A 137 -2.16 -2.91 9.11
CA LEU A 137 -1.60 -4.14 8.60
C LEU A 137 -0.08 -4.01 8.50
N VAL A 138 0.65 -4.50 9.51
CA VAL A 138 2.13 -4.56 9.44
C VAL A 138 2.53 -5.72 8.55
N LYS A 139 3.16 -5.39 7.41
CA LYS A 139 3.61 -6.37 6.41
C LYS A 139 4.93 -7.00 6.86
N GLY A 140 4.98 -8.34 6.90
CA GLY A 140 6.20 -9.10 7.15
C GLY A 140 7.14 -9.19 5.94
N GLY A 141 8.03 -10.18 5.93
CA GLY A 141 8.93 -10.44 4.81
C GLY A 141 10.29 -9.74 4.86
N HIS A 142 10.59 -8.97 5.92
CA HIS A 142 11.85 -8.27 6.13
C HIS A 142 12.69 -8.93 7.23
N SER A 143 12.90 -10.24 7.17
CA SER A 143 13.72 -11.04 8.11
C SER A 143 13.16 -11.28 9.52
N VAL A 144 12.04 -10.71 9.92
CA VAL A 144 11.47 -10.86 11.27
C VAL A 144 10.48 -12.04 11.36
N SER A 145 9.77 -12.28 10.29
CA SER A 145 8.88 -13.42 10.11
C SER A 145 8.94 -13.84 8.66
N ASP A 146 8.58 -15.05 8.32
CA ASP A 146 8.60 -15.52 6.94
C ASP A 146 7.88 -14.52 6.03
N ALA A 147 6.66 -14.74 5.61
CA ALA A 147 5.83 -13.75 4.92
C ALA A 147 4.54 -13.47 5.71
N ASP A 148 4.64 -13.48 7.03
CA ASP A 148 3.50 -13.31 7.92
C ASP A 148 3.21 -11.82 8.14
N ASP A 149 1.94 -11.44 7.95
CA ASP A 149 1.46 -10.09 8.17
C ASP A 149 0.56 -10.05 9.41
N PHE A 150 0.60 -8.96 10.16
CA PHE A 150 -0.21 -8.77 11.35
C PHE A 150 -1.20 -7.61 11.15
N LEU A 151 -2.49 -7.90 11.27
CA LEU A 151 -3.57 -6.91 11.24
C LEU A 151 -4.03 -6.62 12.67
N PHE A 152 -4.10 -5.34 13.03
CA PHE A 152 -4.80 -4.85 14.22
C PHE A 152 -5.95 -3.92 13.79
N ASP A 153 -7.18 -4.26 14.13
CA ASP A 153 -8.38 -3.52 13.73
C ASP A 153 -8.89 -2.52 14.80
N GLY A 154 -8.10 -2.33 15.86
CA GLY A 154 -8.46 -1.52 17.02
C GLY A 154 -9.18 -2.28 18.14
N ARG A 155 -9.50 -3.55 17.92
CA ARG A 155 -10.15 -4.44 18.90
C ARG A 155 -9.42 -5.75 19.06
N LYS A 156 -8.99 -6.36 17.97
CA LYS A 156 -8.28 -7.64 17.95
C LYS A 156 -7.10 -7.62 16.97
N GLY A 157 -6.11 -8.42 17.29
CA GLY A 157 -5.02 -8.75 16.39
C GLY A 157 -5.29 -10.05 15.65
N GLU A 158 -4.86 -10.12 14.39
CA GLU A 158 -4.99 -11.31 13.55
C GLU A 158 -3.72 -11.49 12.69
N TRP A 159 -3.14 -12.71 12.74
CA TRP A 159 -2.01 -13.07 11.91
C TRP A 159 -2.46 -13.71 10.61
N PHE A 160 -1.89 -13.26 9.51
CA PHE A 160 -2.04 -13.85 8.19
C PHE A 160 -0.73 -14.52 7.80
N CYS A 161 -0.63 -15.81 8.05
CA CYS A 161 0.56 -16.58 7.73
C CYS A 161 0.74 -16.70 6.22
N GLY A 162 2.00 -16.65 5.77
CA GLY A 162 2.37 -16.82 4.37
C GLY A 162 3.73 -17.47 4.26
N LYS A 163 3.91 -18.31 3.26
CA LYS A 163 5.23 -18.83 2.92
C LYS A 163 5.94 -17.84 2.03
N ARG A 164 7.21 -17.61 2.31
CA ARG A 164 8.06 -16.83 1.41
C ARG A 164 8.22 -17.57 0.08
N ILE A 165 7.90 -16.89 -1.00
CA ILE A 165 8.13 -17.36 -2.36
C ILE A 165 9.48 -16.77 -2.79
N ASP A 166 10.40 -17.64 -3.14
CA ASP A 166 11.73 -17.24 -3.62
C ASP A 166 11.65 -16.76 -5.07
N ASN A 167 11.18 -15.54 -5.25
CA ASN A 167 11.04 -14.89 -6.54
C ASN A 167 11.81 -13.56 -6.49
N PRO A 168 12.80 -13.34 -7.40
CA PRO A 168 13.52 -12.07 -7.48
C PRO A 168 12.63 -10.91 -7.98
N ASN A 169 11.51 -11.23 -8.62
CA ASN A 169 10.58 -10.26 -9.21
C ASN A 169 9.54 -9.80 -8.19
N THR A 170 9.99 -9.02 -7.22
CA THR A 170 9.16 -8.54 -6.10
C THR A 170 8.72 -7.08 -6.25
N HIS A 171 9.02 -6.46 -7.40
CA HIS A 171 8.63 -5.07 -7.63
C HIS A 171 7.10 -4.92 -7.64
N GLY A 172 6.61 -3.99 -6.83
CA GLY A 172 5.18 -3.69 -6.75
C GLY A 172 4.35 -4.61 -5.82
N THR A 173 4.95 -5.56 -5.08
CA THR A 173 4.23 -6.45 -4.16
C THR A 173 3.40 -5.69 -3.12
N GLY A 174 3.95 -4.65 -2.48
CA GLY A 174 3.22 -3.81 -1.53
C GLY A 174 2.06 -3.06 -2.18
N CYS A 175 2.31 -2.45 -3.34
CA CYS A 175 1.26 -1.76 -4.11
C CYS A 175 0.15 -2.72 -4.57
N THR A 176 0.51 -3.93 -4.97
CA THR A 176 -0.46 -4.97 -5.36
C THR A 176 -1.31 -5.40 -4.18
N LEU A 177 -0.70 -5.70 -3.03
CA LEU A 177 -1.42 -6.09 -1.83
C LEU A 177 -2.43 -5.00 -1.42
N SER A 178 -1.99 -3.75 -1.31
CA SER A 178 -2.87 -2.65 -0.90
C SER A 178 -3.98 -2.37 -1.92
N SER A 179 -3.71 -2.52 -3.23
CA SER A 179 -4.72 -2.39 -4.28
C SER A 179 -5.74 -3.53 -4.26
N ALA A 180 -5.29 -4.76 -4.02
CA ALA A 180 -6.16 -5.92 -3.89
C ALA A 180 -7.05 -5.82 -2.64
N ILE A 181 -6.52 -5.30 -1.51
CA ILE A 181 -7.33 -5.01 -0.31
C ILE A 181 -8.43 -4.00 -0.64
N ALA A 182 -8.10 -2.88 -1.28
CA ALA A 182 -9.09 -1.88 -1.69
C ALA A 182 -10.16 -2.47 -2.62
N SER A 183 -9.74 -3.29 -3.58
CA SER A 183 -10.66 -3.97 -4.51
C SER A 183 -11.62 -4.94 -3.80
N ASN A 184 -11.14 -5.68 -2.81
CA ASN A 184 -11.98 -6.58 -2.02
C ASN A 184 -12.93 -5.80 -1.08
N LEU A 185 -12.48 -4.71 -0.48
CA LEU A 185 -13.33 -3.80 0.29
C LEU A 185 -14.44 -3.17 -0.57
N ALA A 186 -14.13 -2.78 -1.81
CA ALA A 186 -15.11 -2.28 -2.77
C ALA A 186 -16.19 -3.32 -3.11
N LYS A 187 -15.83 -4.61 -3.13
CA LYS A 187 -16.76 -5.73 -3.32
C LYS A 187 -17.59 -6.06 -2.07
N GLY A 188 -17.40 -5.35 -0.95
CA GLY A 188 -18.15 -5.51 0.29
C GLY A 188 -17.61 -6.57 1.26
N TYR A 189 -16.42 -7.12 1.03
CA TYR A 189 -15.80 -8.04 1.99
C TYR A 189 -15.36 -7.29 3.26
N SER A 190 -15.34 -7.99 4.40
CA SER A 190 -14.77 -7.46 5.65
C SER A 190 -13.26 -7.17 5.48
N LEU A 191 -12.68 -6.34 6.36
CA LEU A 191 -11.25 -6.02 6.30
C LEU A 191 -10.37 -7.28 6.40
N SER A 192 -10.65 -8.17 7.38
CA SER A 192 -9.90 -9.42 7.55
C SER A 192 -9.99 -10.30 6.30
N GLU A 193 -11.19 -10.49 5.74
CA GLU A 193 -11.39 -11.27 4.52
C GLU A 193 -10.70 -10.62 3.31
N SER A 194 -10.74 -9.28 3.21
CA SER A 194 -10.05 -8.54 2.16
C SER A 194 -8.53 -8.73 2.21
N VAL A 195 -7.95 -8.71 3.42
CA VAL A 195 -6.50 -8.98 3.60
C VAL A 195 -6.17 -10.42 3.19
N ARG A 196 -6.94 -11.42 3.66
CA ARG A 196 -6.71 -12.83 3.33
C ARG A 196 -6.73 -13.07 1.83
N ARG A 197 -7.80 -12.66 1.15
CA ARG A 197 -7.94 -12.81 -0.32
C ARG A 197 -6.85 -12.10 -1.10
N SER A 198 -6.40 -10.94 -0.61
CA SER A 198 -5.34 -10.17 -1.26
C SER A 198 -3.98 -10.83 -1.11
N LYS A 199 -3.73 -11.48 0.04
CA LYS A 199 -2.51 -12.24 0.28
C LYS A 199 -2.47 -13.51 -0.57
N ASP A 200 -3.59 -14.20 -0.73
CA ASP A 200 -3.72 -15.36 -1.62
C ASP A 200 -3.45 -14.96 -3.08
N TYR A 201 -4.08 -13.86 -3.55
CA TYR A 201 -3.83 -13.32 -4.88
C TYR A 201 -2.36 -12.99 -5.11
N LEU A 202 -1.73 -12.29 -4.17
CA LEU A 202 -0.31 -11.91 -4.25
C LEU A 202 0.60 -13.14 -4.34
N SER A 203 0.31 -14.17 -3.52
CA SER A 203 1.07 -15.41 -3.50
C SER A 203 0.98 -16.15 -4.83
N LEU A 204 -0.21 -16.22 -5.43
CA LEU A 204 -0.40 -16.84 -6.75
C LEU A 204 0.35 -16.07 -7.85
N ALA A 205 0.22 -14.74 -7.89
CA ALA A 205 0.93 -13.91 -8.87
C ALA A 205 2.47 -14.00 -8.76
N LEU A 206 3.00 -14.20 -7.55
CA LEU A 206 4.42 -14.42 -7.31
C LEU A 206 4.87 -15.83 -7.72
N ALA A 207 4.00 -16.83 -7.56
CA ALA A 207 4.33 -18.24 -7.84
C ALA A 207 4.55 -18.52 -9.34
N GLU A 208 3.98 -17.71 -10.23
CA GLU A 208 4.13 -17.86 -11.70
C GLU A 208 5.54 -17.54 -12.22
N MET A 209 6.41 -16.98 -11.38
CA MET A 209 7.82 -16.74 -11.71
C MET A 209 8.05 -16.01 -13.04
N LEU A 210 7.20 -15.03 -13.35
CA LEU A 210 7.35 -14.23 -14.58
C LEU A 210 8.73 -13.57 -14.62
N ASN A 211 9.56 -13.96 -15.59
CA ASN A 211 10.96 -13.50 -15.69
C ASN A 211 11.11 -12.49 -16.82
N LEU A 212 10.81 -11.22 -16.54
CA LEU A 212 10.91 -10.12 -17.49
C LEU A 212 11.87 -9.03 -16.98
N GLY A 213 12.76 -8.59 -17.85
CA GLY A 213 13.71 -7.53 -17.54
C GLY A 213 15.01 -8.03 -16.91
N ALA A 214 15.94 -7.09 -16.63
CA ALA A 214 17.28 -7.39 -16.11
C ALA A 214 17.44 -7.13 -14.60
N GLY A 215 16.40 -6.66 -13.95
CA GLY A 215 16.39 -6.33 -12.51
C GLY A 215 15.19 -6.97 -11.80
N SER A 216 14.67 -6.30 -10.76
CA SER A 216 13.45 -6.76 -10.08
C SER A 216 12.25 -6.56 -11.01
N GLY A 217 11.77 -7.64 -11.62
CA GLY A 217 10.69 -7.64 -12.60
C GLY A 217 9.30 -7.58 -12.00
N PRO A 218 8.26 -7.51 -12.84
CA PRO A 218 6.86 -7.54 -12.42
C PRO A 218 6.44 -8.96 -12.01
N MET A 219 5.37 -9.02 -11.21
CA MET A 219 4.60 -10.24 -10.97
C MET A 219 3.65 -10.51 -12.13
N ASP A 220 3.24 -11.76 -12.30
CA ASP A 220 2.22 -12.12 -13.30
C ASP A 220 0.81 -11.85 -12.76
N HIS A 221 0.25 -10.71 -13.13
CA HIS A 221 -1.14 -10.37 -12.82
C HIS A 221 -2.17 -11.09 -13.69
N GLY A 222 -1.71 -11.76 -14.75
CA GLY A 222 -2.53 -12.53 -15.68
C GLY A 222 -2.71 -14.00 -15.29
N PHE A 223 -2.13 -14.47 -14.20
CA PHE A 223 -2.06 -15.88 -13.81
C PHE A 223 -3.40 -16.65 -13.82
N ALA A 224 -4.51 -15.97 -13.61
CA ALA A 224 -5.84 -16.56 -13.58
C ALA A 224 -6.72 -16.14 -14.77
N LEU A 225 -6.15 -15.48 -15.78
CA LEU A 225 -6.91 -15.11 -16.97
C LEU A 225 -7.24 -16.36 -17.80
N THR A 226 -8.51 -16.46 -18.19
CA THR A 226 -9.02 -17.52 -19.05
C THR A 226 -9.84 -16.90 -20.18
N GLY A 227 -9.87 -17.52 -21.32
CA GLY A 227 -10.67 -17.06 -22.47
C GLY A 227 -9.87 -17.05 -23.78
N THR A 228 -10.54 -16.70 -24.87
CA THR A 228 -10.00 -16.76 -26.24
C THR A 228 -8.74 -15.90 -26.47
N PHE A 229 -8.53 -14.87 -25.65
CA PHE A 229 -7.41 -13.92 -25.78
C PHE A 229 -6.43 -14.00 -24.60
N ALA A 230 -6.45 -15.11 -23.85
CA ALA A 230 -5.57 -15.32 -22.69
C ALA A 230 -4.25 -16.04 -23.05
N GLU A 231 -4.06 -16.44 -24.32
CA GLU A 231 -2.86 -17.08 -24.86
C GLU A 231 -1.90 -16.08 -25.49
#